data_657915e8b5a2bf0edd6ca73904ce0fa9
#
_entry.id   657915e8b5a2bf0edd6ca73904ce0fa9
#
_cell.length_a   1.000
_cell.length_b   1.000
_cell.length_c   1.000
_cell.angle_alpha   90.00
_cell.angle_beta   90.00
_cell.angle_gamma   90.00
#
_symmetry.space_group_name_H-M   'P 1'
#
loop_
_entity.id
_entity.type
_entity.pdbx_description
1 polymer ?
#
loop_
_entity_poly.entity_id
_entity_poly.type
_entity_poly.pdbx_seq_one_letter_code
_entity_poly.pdbx_strand_id
1 'polypeptide(L)'
;REFAYNECKMDGGELSRRNIGSMFESGLVYADEGEMMFRAEDIINADRTFAALQYAITECMYDMNGEDIQEIQRRLGTGQNISGKIESPKTLRDITAFHIDWIKAGGDEKAARIIAFMQCLQADIIPFIIHAENKTEYESRLDSPERLEQFFRVEQRQFYRETEPMVIDRV
;
A
#
# COMPACT_ATOMS: atom_id res chain seq x y z
N ARG A 1 -9.60 1.60 -1.97
CA ARG A 1 -9.89 0.91 -3.25
C ARG A 1 -8.69 0.99 -4.17
N GLU A 2 -8.24 2.20 -4.56
CA GLU A 2 -7.14 2.39 -5.51
C GLU A 2 -5.84 1.72 -5.06
N PHE A 3 -5.50 1.76 -3.77
CA PHE A 3 -4.35 1.05 -3.25
C PHE A 3 -4.43 -0.46 -3.59
N ALA A 4 -5.54 -1.12 -3.20
CA ALA A 4 -5.69 -2.56 -3.43
C ALA A 4 -5.76 -2.93 -4.92
N TYR A 5 -6.35 -2.06 -5.75
CA TYR A 5 -6.35 -2.24 -7.20
C TYR A 5 -4.94 -2.22 -7.78
N ASN A 6 -4.14 -1.22 -7.42
CA ASN A 6 -2.78 -1.09 -7.94
C ASN A 6 -1.89 -2.24 -7.44
N GLU A 7 -2.02 -2.64 -6.16
CA GLU A 7 -1.32 -3.82 -5.64
C GLU A 7 -1.69 -5.11 -6.38
N CYS A 8 -2.99 -5.32 -6.64
CA CYS A 8 -3.45 -6.46 -7.44
C CYS A 8 -2.82 -6.45 -8.84
N LYS A 9 -2.82 -5.29 -9.52
CA LYS A 9 -2.22 -5.16 -10.85
C LYS A 9 -0.71 -5.34 -10.86
N MET A 10 0.00 -4.84 -9.86
CA MET A 10 1.46 -5.05 -9.71
C MET A 10 1.82 -6.53 -9.54
N ASP A 11 0.95 -7.32 -8.94
CA ASP A 11 1.11 -8.77 -8.78
C ASP A 11 0.64 -9.58 -10.02
N GLY A 12 0.23 -8.90 -11.09
CA GLY A 12 -0.29 -9.54 -12.30
C GLY A 12 -1.74 -10.02 -12.18
N GLY A 13 -2.48 -9.51 -11.19
CA GLY A 13 -3.90 -9.83 -11.01
C GLY A 13 -4.78 -9.20 -12.10
N GLU A 14 -5.92 -9.83 -12.35
CA GLU A 14 -6.83 -9.46 -13.45
C GLU A 14 -8.05 -8.66 -13.00
N LEU A 15 -8.35 -8.61 -11.67
CA LEU A 15 -9.50 -7.88 -11.15
C LEU A 15 -9.53 -6.42 -11.63
N SER A 16 -10.70 -5.99 -12.10
CA SER A 16 -10.93 -4.59 -12.52
C SER A 16 -11.12 -3.66 -11.29
N ARG A 17 -11.06 -2.35 -11.51
CA ARG A 17 -11.42 -1.37 -10.45
C ARG A 17 -12.83 -1.60 -9.92
N ARG A 18 -13.77 -2.02 -10.77
CA ARG A 18 -15.14 -2.31 -10.40
C ARG A 18 -15.22 -3.54 -9.49
N ASN A 19 -14.50 -4.62 -9.83
CA ASN A 19 -14.44 -5.82 -9.00
C ASN A 19 -13.90 -5.49 -7.60
N ILE A 20 -12.77 -4.79 -7.53
CA ILE A 20 -12.16 -4.33 -6.27
C ILE A 20 -13.10 -3.40 -5.50
N GLY A 21 -13.77 -2.46 -6.18
CA GLY A 21 -14.74 -1.56 -5.59
C GLY A 21 -15.91 -2.31 -4.96
N SER A 22 -16.48 -3.29 -5.66
CA SER A 22 -17.60 -4.09 -5.16
C SER A 22 -17.20 -4.96 -3.96
N MET A 23 -16.00 -5.54 -3.97
CA MET A 23 -15.46 -6.26 -2.82
C MET A 23 -15.40 -5.36 -1.57
N PHE A 24 -14.90 -4.15 -1.73
CA PHE A 24 -14.80 -3.18 -0.64
C PHE A 24 -16.16 -2.75 -0.10
N GLU A 25 -17.16 -2.51 -0.98
CA GLU A 25 -18.46 -1.96 -0.63
C GLU A 25 -19.42 -3.01 -0.06
N SER A 26 -19.43 -4.21 -0.63
CA SER A 26 -20.45 -5.23 -0.36
C SER A 26 -19.88 -6.60 0.05
N GLY A 27 -18.57 -6.78 0.02
CA GLY A 27 -17.92 -8.08 0.20
C GLY A 27 -18.16 -9.06 -0.97
N LEU A 28 -18.70 -8.57 -2.09
CA LEU A 28 -19.03 -9.39 -3.26
C LEU A 28 -18.18 -8.99 -4.46
N VAL A 29 -17.86 -9.95 -5.30
CA VAL A 29 -17.21 -9.69 -6.60
C VAL A 29 -18.26 -9.85 -7.68
N TYR A 30 -18.49 -8.77 -8.43
CA TYR A 30 -19.37 -8.81 -9.59
C TYR A 30 -18.53 -8.96 -10.85
N ALA A 31 -18.90 -9.93 -11.70
CA ALA A 31 -18.29 -10.08 -13.01
C ALA A 31 -18.61 -8.87 -13.91
N ASP A 32 -17.61 -8.37 -14.62
CA ASP A 32 -17.85 -7.43 -15.71
C ASP A 32 -18.40 -8.17 -16.94
N GLU A 33 -19.00 -7.43 -17.89
CA GLU A 33 -19.55 -8.04 -19.09
C GLU A 33 -18.46 -8.81 -19.85
N GLY A 34 -18.70 -10.12 -20.08
CA GLY A 34 -17.76 -11.02 -20.74
C GLY A 34 -16.78 -11.74 -19.83
N GLU A 35 -16.72 -11.41 -18.54
CA GLU A 35 -15.94 -12.17 -17.56
C GLU A 35 -16.73 -13.39 -17.09
N MET A 36 -16.17 -14.58 -17.29
CA MET A 36 -16.82 -15.82 -16.85
C MET A 36 -16.19 -16.42 -15.60
N MET A 37 -14.98 -16.02 -15.24
CA MET A 37 -14.24 -16.58 -14.10
C MET A 37 -13.26 -15.56 -13.52
N PHE A 38 -13.06 -15.63 -12.21
CA PHE A 38 -12.00 -14.92 -11.49
C PHE A 38 -10.99 -15.92 -10.96
N ARG A 39 -9.74 -15.54 -10.92
CA ARG A 39 -8.73 -16.32 -10.20
C ARG A 39 -8.98 -16.15 -8.70
N ALA A 40 -9.14 -17.27 -7.98
CA ALA A 40 -9.36 -17.23 -6.54
C ALA A 40 -8.19 -16.54 -5.81
N GLU A 41 -6.98 -16.67 -6.33
CA GLU A 41 -5.78 -16.03 -5.82
C GLU A 41 -5.88 -14.49 -5.85
N ASP A 42 -6.42 -13.91 -6.93
CA ASP A 42 -6.59 -12.46 -7.05
C ASP A 42 -7.57 -11.93 -6.00
N ILE A 43 -8.68 -12.67 -5.76
CA ILE A 43 -9.66 -12.33 -4.73
C ILE A 43 -9.03 -12.38 -3.34
N ILE A 44 -8.29 -13.46 -3.03
CA ILE A 44 -7.61 -13.62 -1.75
C ILE A 44 -6.57 -12.53 -1.53
N ASN A 45 -5.79 -12.19 -2.56
CA ASN A 45 -4.77 -11.15 -2.48
C ASN A 45 -5.39 -9.76 -2.26
N ALA A 46 -6.49 -9.46 -2.94
CA ALA A 46 -7.22 -8.21 -2.74
C ALA A 46 -7.78 -8.11 -1.31
N ASP A 47 -8.43 -9.17 -0.81
CA ASP A 47 -8.98 -9.21 0.55
C ASP A 47 -7.88 -9.03 1.62
N ARG A 48 -6.77 -9.73 1.48
CA ARG A 48 -5.60 -9.59 2.37
C ARG A 48 -5.02 -8.18 2.35
N THR A 49 -4.94 -7.57 1.17
CA THR A 49 -4.47 -6.19 1.01
C THR A 49 -5.40 -5.21 1.71
N PHE A 50 -6.73 -5.38 1.58
CA PHE A 50 -7.72 -4.59 2.32
C PHE A 50 -7.56 -4.74 3.83
N ALA A 51 -7.46 -5.97 4.32
CA ALA A 51 -7.32 -6.24 5.75
C ALA A 51 -6.06 -5.61 6.34
N ALA A 52 -4.93 -5.67 5.63
CA ALA A 52 -3.67 -5.09 6.05
C ALA A 52 -3.70 -3.55 6.02
N LEU A 53 -4.24 -2.96 4.95
CA LEU A 53 -4.36 -1.51 4.81
C LEU A 53 -5.35 -0.92 5.82
N GLN A 54 -6.48 -1.59 6.06
CA GLN A 54 -7.44 -1.18 7.08
C GLN A 54 -6.81 -1.15 8.47
N TYR A 55 -6.02 -2.16 8.81
CA TYR A 55 -5.26 -2.18 10.06
C TYR A 55 -4.31 -0.97 10.14
N ALA A 56 -3.50 -0.75 9.12
CA ALA A 56 -2.55 0.36 9.08
C ALA A 56 -3.23 1.73 9.25
N ILE A 57 -4.40 1.94 8.63
CA ILE A 57 -5.19 3.18 8.78
C ILE A 57 -5.79 3.30 10.19
N THR A 58 -6.25 2.20 10.77
CA THR A 58 -6.85 2.21 12.12
C THR A 58 -5.80 2.51 13.19
N GLU A 59 -4.61 1.92 13.06
CA GLU A 59 -3.53 2.04 14.06
C GLU A 59 -2.59 3.23 13.82
N CYS A 60 -2.75 3.98 12.73
CA CYS A 60 -1.86 5.11 12.41
C CYS A 60 -1.88 6.26 13.44
N MET A 61 -2.84 6.28 14.35
CA MET A 61 -2.91 7.26 15.45
C MET A 61 -1.90 6.98 16.58
N TYR A 62 -1.29 5.80 16.59
CA TYR A 62 -0.31 5.38 17.59
C TYR A 62 1.06 5.21 16.94
N ASP A 63 2.13 5.35 17.73
CA ASP A 63 3.49 5.09 17.26
C ASP A 63 3.63 3.62 16.81
N MET A 64 4.04 3.42 15.57
CA MET A 64 4.23 2.09 15.01
C MET A 64 5.34 1.35 15.75
N ASN A 65 5.11 0.09 16.02
CA ASN A 65 6.04 -0.82 16.67
C ASN A 65 6.22 -2.13 15.90
N GLY A 66 7.05 -3.05 16.41
CA GLY A 66 7.32 -4.31 15.74
C GLY A 66 6.10 -5.24 15.64
N GLU A 67 5.13 -5.12 16.55
CA GLU A 67 3.90 -5.91 16.52
C GLU A 67 2.99 -5.46 15.40
N ASP A 68 2.94 -4.16 15.10
CA ASP A 68 2.16 -3.60 13.99
C ASP A 68 2.66 -4.13 12.64
N ILE A 69 3.98 -4.17 12.48
CA ILE A 69 4.59 -4.75 11.27
C ILE A 69 4.26 -6.24 11.13
N GLN A 70 4.38 -6.99 12.22
CA GLN A 70 4.04 -8.41 12.21
C GLN A 70 2.57 -8.63 11.86
N GLU A 71 1.67 -7.80 12.38
CA GLU A 71 0.25 -7.88 12.09
C GLU A 71 -0.07 -7.55 10.62
N ILE A 72 0.58 -6.52 10.05
CA ILE A 72 0.47 -6.21 8.61
C ILE A 72 0.91 -7.41 7.78
N GLN A 73 2.08 -8.00 8.08
CA GLN A 73 2.59 -9.18 7.38
C GLN A 73 1.65 -10.40 7.54
N ARG A 74 1.14 -10.63 8.75
CA ARG A 74 0.20 -11.72 9.01
C ARG A 74 -1.06 -11.57 8.17
N ARG A 75 -1.62 -10.37 8.06
CA ARG A 75 -2.80 -10.09 7.24
C ARG A 75 -2.54 -10.29 5.76
N LEU A 76 -1.37 -9.93 5.28
CA LEU A 76 -0.94 -10.19 3.91
C LEU A 76 -0.67 -11.67 3.64
N GLY A 77 -0.50 -12.48 4.67
CA GLY A 77 -0.12 -13.90 4.54
C GLY A 77 1.37 -14.08 4.22
N THR A 78 2.19 -13.08 4.50
CA THR A 78 3.65 -13.14 4.36
C THR A 78 4.26 -13.46 5.71
N GLY A 79 4.85 -14.65 5.84
CA GLY A 79 5.27 -15.22 7.14
C GLY A 79 6.67 -14.80 7.62
N GLN A 80 7.12 -13.59 7.37
CA GLN A 80 8.47 -13.16 7.75
C GLN A 80 8.46 -12.46 9.11
N ASN A 81 9.21 -13.00 10.08
CA ASN A 81 9.50 -12.35 11.34
C ASN A 81 10.69 -11.40 11.16
N ILE A 82 10.46 -10.16 10.80
CA ILE A 82 11.48 -9.12 10.86
C ILE A 82 11.28 -8.41 12.20
N SER A 83 12.22 -8.58 13.13
CA SER A 83 12.25 -7.89 14.40
C SER A 83 13.31 -6.80 14.36
N GLY A 84 12.92 -5.56 14.60
CA GLY A 84 13.81 -4.41 14.75
C GLY A 84 13.12 -3.31 15.55
N LYS A 85 13.91 -2.48 16.22
CA LYS A 85 13.38 -1.26 16.82
C LYS A 85 13.02 -0.31 15.68
N ILE A 86 11.75 0.04 15.59
CA ILE A 86 11.26 0.99 14.60
C ILE A 86 11.27 2.34 15.28
N GLU A 87 12.02 3.28 14.71
CA GLU A 87 11.90 4.68 15.07
C GLU A 87 10.80 5.28 14.20
N SER A 88 9.88 6.01 14.81
CA SER A 88 8.82 6.71 14.09
C SER A 88 9.45 7.71 13.12
N PRO A 89 9.29 7.56 11.80
CA PRO A 89 9.86 8.48 10.84
C PRO A 89 9.20 9.85 10.97
N LYS A 90 9.97 10.90 10.74
CA LYS A 90 9.49 12.29 10.79
C LYS A 90 9.46 12.96 9.43
N THR A 91 10.14 12.39 8.48
CA THR A 91 10.27 12.94 7.13
C THR A 91 10.03 11.85 6.08
N LEU A 92 9.67 12.27 4.86
CA LEU A 92 9.57 11.34 3.74
C LEU A 92 10.90 10.62 3.47
N ARG A 93 12.03 11.28 3.72
CA ARG A 93 13.36 10.68 3.59
C ARG A 93 13.58 9.53 4.57
N ASP A 94 13.13 9.67 5.82
CA ASP A 94 13.23 8.59 6.81
C ASP A 94 12.37 7.39 6.36
N ILE A 95 11.17 7.66 5.85
CA ILE A 95 10.26 6.65 5.29
C ILE A 95 10.92 5.91 4.13
N THR A 96 11.55 6.63 3.18
CA THR A 96 12.23 6.00 2.04
C THR A 96 13.45 5.19 2.45
N ALA A 97 14.21 5.66 3.43
CA ALA A 97 15.37 4.92 3.95
C ALA A 97 14.89 3.60 4.59
N PHE A 98 13.89 3.66 5.47
CA PHE A 98 13.30 2.47 6.09
C PHE A 98 12.76 1.50 5.03
N HIS A 99 12.04 2.01 4.03
CA HIS A 99 11.46 1.20 2.95
C HIS A 99 12.53 0.40 2.18
N ILE A 100 13.63 1.06 1.83
CA ILE A 100 14.75 0.41 1.13
C ILE A 100 15.44 -0.61 2.03
N ASP A 101 15.72 -0.26 3.28
CA ASP A 101 16.38 -1.17 4.22
C ASP A 101 15.53 -2.40 4.50
N TRP A 102 14.21 -2.24 4.59
CA TRP A 102 13.25 -3.33 4.71
C TRP A 102 13.35 -4.31 3.53
N ILE A 103 13.31 -3.79 2.31
CA ILE A 103 13.38 -4.62 1.09
C ILE A 103 14.76 -5.30 0.98
N LYS A 104 15.85 -4.59 1.28
CA LYS A 104 17.20 -5.16 1.29
C LYS A 104 17.37 -6.26 2.35
N ALA A 105 16.66 -6.18 3.46
CA ALA A 105 16.62 -7.23 4.47
C ALA A 105 15.77 -8.46 4.07
N GLY A 106 15.20 -8.46 2.85
CA GLY A 106 14.35 -9.52 2.34
C GLY A 106 12.88 -9.39 2.74
N GLY A 107 12.47 -8.20 3.21
CA GLY A 107 11.08 -7.92 3.54
C GLY A 107 10.17 -7.88 2.31
N ASP A 108 8.91 -8.23 2.51
CA ASP A 108 7.89 -8.20 1.47
C ASP A 108 7.63 -6.76 0.98
N GLU A 109 7.63 -6.56 -0.35
CA GLU A 109 7.49 -5.23 -0.95
C GLU A 109 6.09 -4.62 -0.73
N LYS A 110 5.03 -5.44 -0.76
CA LYS A 110 3.67 -4.98 -0.49
C LYS A 110 3.54 -4.52 0.96
N ALA A 111 4.11 -5.27 1.90
CA ALA A 111 4.20 -4.86 3.30
C ALA A 111 4.96 -3.53 3.42
N ALA A 112 6.09 -3.37 2.72
CA ALA A 112 6.85 -2.13 2.71
C ALA A 112 6.00 -0.92 2.26
N ARG A 113 5.17 -1.09 1.23
CA ARG A 113 4.30 -0.02 0.73
C ARG A 113 3.18 0.34 1.71
N ILE A 114 2.56 -0.66 2.35
CA ILE A 114 1.54 -0.43 3.40
C ILE A 114 2.15 0.25 4.63
N ILE A 115 3.33 -0.20 5.05
CA ILE A 115 4.06 0.41 6.16
C ILE A 115 4.41 1.87 5.84
N ALA A 116 4.92 2.16 4.64
CA ALA A 116 5.22 3.51 4.21
C ALA A 116 3.95 4.41 4.19
N PHE A 117 2.81 3.86 3.76
CA PHE A 117 1.52 4.57 3.81
C PHE A 117 1.14 4.92 5.26
N MET A 118 1.23 3.95 6.18
CA MET A 118 0.99 4.16 7.62
C MET A 118 1.94 5.21 8.21
N GLN A 119 3.23 5.11 7.90
CA GLN A 119 4.25 6.06 8.37
C GLN A 119 3.99 7.49 7.87
N CYS A 120 3.52 7.65 6.64
CA CYS A 120 3.11 8.96 6.13
C CYS A 120 1.98 9.55 6.99
N LEU A 121 0.94 8.77 7.30
CA LEU A 121 -0.17 9.22 8.14
C LEU A 121 0.30 9.60 9.55
N GLN A 122 1.17 8.81 10.15
CA GLN A 122 1.73 9.08 11.50
C GLN A 122 2.59 10.35 11.55
N ALA A 123 3.30 10.63 10.47
CA ALA A 123 4.18 11.81 10.37
C ALA A 123 3.47 13.07 9.87
N ASP A 124 2.14 13.02 9.70
CA ASP A 124 1.34 14.11 9.09
C ASP A 124 1.84 14.49 7.68
N ILE A 125 2.29 13.48 6.93
CA ILE A 125 2.75 13.59 5.56
C ILE A 125 1.66 13.03 4.65
N ILE A 126 1.37 13.71 3.52
CA ILE A 126 0.44 13.21 2.52
C ILE A 126 0.88 11.80 2.09
N PRO A 127 0.02 10.77 2.25
CA PRO A 127 0.35 9.43 1.80
C PRO A 127 0.40 9.35 0.26
N PHE A 128 0.81 8.20 -0.27
CA PHE A 128 0.86 7.94 -1.70
C PHE A 128 0.38 6.53 -2.02
N ILE A 129 0.01 6.34 -3.27
CA ILE A 129 -0.29 5.03 -3.86
C ILE A 129 0.65 4.88 -5.05
N ILE A 130 1.35 3.76 -5.14
CA ILE A 130 2.14 3.46 -6.34
C ILE A 130 1.21 2.91 -7.40
N HIS A 131 1.09 3.62 -8.52
CA HIS A 131 0.28 3.18 -9.64
C HIS A 131 0.97 2.00 -10.35
N ALA A 132 0.18 1.02 -10.76
CA ALA A 132 0.71 -0.22 -11.33
C ALA A 132 1.54 0.01 -12.61
N GLU A 133 1.18 1.00 -13.42
CA GLU A 133 1.95 1.43 -14.58
C GLU A 133 3.33 1.98 -14.23
N ASN A 134 3.54 2.47 -13.01
CA ASN A 134 4.79 3.02 -12.52
C ASN A 134 5.66 1.97 -11.80
N LYS A 135 5.26 0.69 -11.76
CA LYS A 135 5.97 -0.39 -11.07
C LYS A 135 7.44 -0.47 -11.46
N THR A 136 7.75 -0.47 -12.76
CA THR A 136 9.14 -0.57 -13.25
C THR A 136 9.97 0.63 -12.83
N GLU A 137 9.38 1.83 -12.82
CA GLU A 137 10.07 3.02 -12.33
C GLU A 137 10.33 2.93 -10.84
N TYR A 138 9.34 2.55 -10.04
CA TYR A 138 9.49 2.31 -8.60
C TYR A 138 10.63 1.34 -8.31
N GLU A 139 10.63 0.16 -8.94
CA GLU A 139 11.68 -0.85 -8.76
C GLU A 139 13.08 -0.31 -9.10
N SER A 140 13.19 0.52 -10.14
CA SER A 140 14.44 1.16 -10.53
C SER A 140 14.96 2.22 -9.55
N ARG A 141 14.15 2.65 -8.58
CA ARG A 141 14.49 3.66 -7.58
C ARG A 141 14.89 3.07 -6.21
N LEU A 142 14.75 1.77 -6.03
CA LEU A 142 15.05 1.08 -4.76
C LEU A 142 16.55 1.01 -4.44
N ASP A 143 17.40 1.53 -5.29
CA ASP A 143 18.85 1.62 -5.09
C ASP A 143 19.28 2.85 -4.26
N SER A 144 18.45 3.92 -4.21
CA SER A 144 18.78 5.18 -3.55
C SER A 144 17.58 5.82 -2.85
N PRO A 145 17.73 6.16 -1.55
CA PRO A 145 16.68 6.88 -0.82
C PRO A 145 16.29 8.20 -1.48
N GLU A 146 17.24 8.95 -2.04
CA GLU A 146 16.98 10.23 -2.72
C GLU A 146 16.13 10.05 -3.98
N ARG A 147 16.42 9.02 -4.78
CA ARG A 147 15.68 8.72 -6.00
C ARG A 147 14.28 8.22 -5.68
N LEU A 148 14.16 7.37 -4.66
CA LEU A 148 12.87 6.88 -4.21
C LEU A 148 12.02 7.99 -3.58
N GLU A 149 12.61 8.90 -2.81
CA GLU A 149 11.93 10.07 -2.26
C GLU A 149 11.34 10.94 -3.37
N GLN A 150 12.11 11.20 -4.43
CA GLN A 150 11.61 11.97 -5.58
C GLN A 150 10.43 11.26 -6.26
N PHE A 151 10.48 9.95 -6.41
CA PHE A 151 9.40 9.15 -6.95
C PHE A 151 8.15 9.24 -6.04
N PHE A 152 8.30 9.01 -4.74
CA PHE A 152 7.17 9.12 -3.80
C PHE A 152 6.53 10.52 -3.79
N ARG A 153 7.30 11.59 -3.97
CA ARG A 153 6.76 12.95 -4.11
C ARG A 153 5.92 13.14 -5.38
N VAL A 154 6.21 12.42 -6.44
CA VAL A 154 5.37 12.42 -7.65
C VAL A 154 4.05 11.70 -7.36
N GLU A 155 4.10 10.51 -6.78
CA GLU A 155 2.93 9.73 -6.40
C GLU A 155 2.05 10.46 -5.37
N GLN A 156 2.64 11.17 -4.39
CA GLN A 156 1.91 12.00 -3.43
C GLN A 156 1.09 13.11 -4.12
N ARG A 157 1.68 13.78 -5.13
CA ARG A 157 0.96 14.82 -5.88
C ARG A 157 -0.20 14.25 -6.68
N GLN A 158 -0.03 13.05 -7.22
CA GLN A 158 -1.10 12.37 -7.92
C GLN A 158 -2.22 11.96 -6.95
N PHE A 159 -1.86 11.31 -5.86
CA PHE A 159 -2.80 10.93 -4.80
C PHE A 159 -3.62 12.13 -4.29
N TYR A 160 -2.96 13.26 -4.03
CA TYR A 160 -3.64 14.48 -3.59
C TYR A 160 -4.66 14.97 -4.61
N ARG A 161 -4.30 15.00 -5.89
CA ARG A 161 -5.23 15.43 -6.96
C ARG A 161 -6.44 14.52 -7.10
N GLU A 162 -6.26 13.22 -6.89
CA GLU A 162 -7.33 12.21 -6.99
C GLU A 162 -8.28 12.25 -5.78
N THR A 163 -7.77 12.69 -4.62
CA THR A 163 -8.54 12.73 -3.38
C THR A 163 -9.11 14.12 -3.03
N GLU A 164 -8.58 15.20 -3.63
CA GLU A 164 -9.01 16.56 -3.36
C GLU A 164 -10.55 16.78 -3.53
N PRO A 165 -11.24 16.23 -4.54
CA PRO A 165 -12.69 16.35 -4.67
C PRO A 165 -13.47 15.70 -3.53
N MET A 166 -12.89 14.69 -2.84
CA MET A 166 -13.54 14.01 -1.72
C MET A 166 -13.53 14.83 -0.41
N VAL A 167 -12.65 15.83 -0.31
CA VAL A 167 -12.49 16.66 0.89
C VAL A 167 -13.48 17.83 0.88
N ILE A 168 -13.86 18.32 -0.31
CA ILE A 168 -14.72 19.51 -0.47
C ILE A 168 -16.19 19.21 -0.14
N ASP A 169 -16.66 17.97 -0.31
CA ASP A 169 -18.05 17.58 -0.03
C ASP A 169 -18.37 17.36 1.47
N ARG A 170 -17.44 17.64 2.38
CA ARG A 170 -17.60 17.44 3.82
C ARG A 170 -17.57 18.74 4.67
N VAL A 171 -17.70 19.90 4.04
CA VAL A 171 -17.78 21.19 4.76
C VAL A 171 -19.19 21.75 4.70
#